data_71f87e32d4b6a8ab24fed223ad1fdd0b
#
_entry.id   71f87e32d4b6a8ab24fed223ad1fdd0b
#
_cell.length_a   1.000
_cell.length_b   1.000
_cell.length_c   1.000
_cell.angle_alpha   90.00
_cell.angle_beta   90.00
_cell.angle_gamma   90.00
#
_symmetry.space_group_name_H-M   'P 1'
#
loop_
_entity.id
_entity.type
_entity.pdbx_description
1 polymer ?
#
loop_
_entity_poly.entity_id
_entity_poly.type
_entity_poly.pdbx_seq_one_letter_code
_entity_poly.pdbx_strand_id
1 'polypeptide(L)'
;SLFRKIDKYIDFTFIYDEVKDLYCDNNGRPSIDPVVLFKLVFIQALDGIKSMRKTCEKIKVDAEYRWFLNIPFGYDTPHFSTFSKNYERRFKDSDVFENIFINIVNQAIKHNLVDGTTFYTDSTHKKANANKGKYSDNIEQVAKKRREWLEEEINEERRKHNKREFKYEDEIINKDVRISTTDPESGYYH
;
A
#
# COMPACT_ATOMS: atom_id res chain seq x y z
N SER A 1 19.18 7.28 7.97
CA SER A 1 18.55 6.36 7.03
C SER A 1 17.21 6.90 6.55
N LEU A 2 16.68 6.33 5.48
CA LEU A 2 15.38 6.70 4.91
C LEU A 2 14.24 6.41 5.90
N PHE A 3 14.22 5.23 6.50
CA PHE A 3 13.17 4.82 7.44
C PHE A 3 13.11 5.71 8.69
N ARG A 4 14.24 6.22 9.16
CA ARG A 4 14.25 7.20 10.26
C ARG A 4 13.64 8.55 9.88
N LYS A 5 13.85 8.99 8.63
CA LYS A 5 13.19 10.21 8.13
C LYS A 5 11.68 10.00 8.01
N ILE A 6 11.27 8.85 7.49
CA ILE A 6 9.86 8.50 7.33
C ILE A 6 9.17 8.45 8.69
N ASP A 7 9.72 7.70 9.65
CA ASP A 7 9.14 7.56 10.99
C ASP A 7 9.04 8.89 11.76
N LYS A 8 9.92 9.84 11.44
CA LYS A 8 9.88 11.19 12.02
C LYS A 8 8.74 12.06 11.48
N TYR A 9 8.39 11.90 10.19
CA TYR A 9 7.49 12.81 9.49
C TYR A 9 6.14 12.20 9.12
N ILE A 10 6.06 10.86 9.06
CA ILE A 10 4.83 10.14 8.76
C ILE A 10 4.26 9.59 10.06
N ASP A 11 3.09 10.06 10.42
CA ASP A 11 2.31 9.48 11.50
C ASP A 11 1.48 8.31 10.95
N PHE A 12 1.75 7.11 11.44
CA PHE A 12 1.03 5.89 11.05
C PHE A 12 -0.16 5.58 11.98
N THR A 13 -0.38 6.36 13.04
CA THR A 13 -1.44 6.06 14.02
C THR A 13 -2.84 6.17 13.44
N PHE A 14 -3.04 6.99 12.40
CA PHE A 14 -4.31 7.09 11.69
C PHE A 14 -4.81 5.74 11.14
N ILE A 15 -3.91 4.77 10.92
CA ILE A 15 -4.26 3.43 10.44
C ILE A 15 -5.23 2.74 11.41
N TYR A 16 -5.10 2.97 12.71
CA TYR A 16 -6.03 2.38 13.69
C TYR A 16 -7.46 2.86 13.47
N ASP A 17 -7.66 4.13 13.16
CA ASP A 17 -8.98 4.69 12.88
C ASP A 17 -9.55 4.16 11.55
N GLU A 18 -8.72 4.04 10.53
CA GLU A 18 -9.12 3.52 9.21
C GLU A 18 -9.58 2.06 9.26
N VAL A 19 -9.01 1.25 10.14
CA VAL A 19 -9.29 -0.20 10.19
C VAL A 19 -10.19 -0.62 11.35
N LYS A 20 -10.59 0.29 12.24
CA LYS A 20 -11.31 -0.05 13.48
C LYS A 20 -12.54 -0.93 13.25
N ASP A 21 -13.32 -0.64 12.21
CA ASP A 21 -14.56 -1.36 11.89
C ASP A 21 -14.30 -2.75 11.28
N LEU A 22 -13.04 -3.03 10.89
CA LEU A 22 -12.60 -4.31 10.32
C LEU A 22 -12.00 -5.26 11.37
N TYR A 23 -11.84 -4.78 12.61
CA TYR A 23 -11.30 -5.55 13.72
C TYR A 23 -12.36 -5.71 14.83
N CYS A 24 -12.51 -6.93 15.35
CA CYS A 24 -13.41 -7.22 16.47
C CYS A 24 -12.61 -7.24 17.77
N ASP A 25 -13.09 -6.54 18.80
CA ASP A 25 -12.40 -6.40 20.09
C ASP A 25 -12.29 -7.71 20.89
N ASN A 26 -13.17 -8.69 20.65
CA ASN A 26 -13.36 -9.82 21.56
C ASN A 26 -13.34 -11.21 20.90
N ASN A 27 -12.82 -11.39 19.69
CA ASN A 27 -12.89 -12.67 18.98
C ASN A 27 -11.51 -13.27 18.69
N GLY A 28 -11.09 -14.25 19.51
CA GLY A 28 -9.99 -15.16 19.20
C GLY A 28 -8.59 -14.65 19.58
N ARG A 29 -7.56 -15.27 18.99
CA ARG A 29 -6.16 -14.91 19.19
C ARG A 29 -5.91 -13.45 18.77
N PRO A 30 -5.16 -12.65 19.55
CA PRO A 30 -4.81 -11.30 19.18
C PRO A 30 -4.30 -11.22 17.75
N SER A 31 -4.91 -10.34 16.96
CA SER A 31 -4.48 -10.10 15.58
C SER A 31 -3.13 -9.38 15.61
N ILE A 32 -2.35 -9.54 14.52
CA ILE A 32 -1.17 -8.68 14.34
C ILE A 32 -1.62 -7.23 14.28
N ASP A 33 -0.80 -6.35 14.84
CA ASP A 33 -1.02 -4.90 14.80
C ASP A 33 -1.17 -4.43 13.32
N PRO A 34 -2.26 -3.73 12.98
CA PRO A 34 -2.49 -3.24 11.63
C PRO A 34 -1.38 -2.29 11.15
N VAL A 35 -0.83 -1.46 12.01
CA VAL A 35 0.29 -0.58 11.66
C VAL A 35 1.49 -1.40 11.21
N VAL A 36 1.79 -2.50 11.91
CA VAL A 36 2.87 -3.41 11.50
C VAL A 36 2.58 -4.02 10.14
N LEU A 37 1.33 -4.46 9.86
CA LEU A 37 0.95 -5.03 8.56
C LEU A 37 1.17 -4.04 7.41
N PHE A 38 0.73 -2.80 7.57
CA PHE A 38 0.89 -1.78 6.53
C PHE A 38 2.35 -1.32 6.40
N LYS A 39 3.10 -1.23 7.49
CA LYS A 39 4.55 -0.96 7.44
C LYS A 39 5.33 -2.07 6.70
N LEU A 40 4.88 -3.34 6.73
CA LEU A 40 5.48 -4.41 5.91
C LEU A 40 5.36 -4.12 4.41
N VAL A 41 4.16 -3.74 3.94
CA VAL A 41 3.93 -3.37 2.54
C VAL A 41 4.74 -2.13 2.17
N PHE A 42 4.88 -1.20 3.10
CA PHE A 42 5.64 0.02 2.91
C PHE A 42 7.14 -0.26 2.73
N ILE A 43 7.72 -1.10 3.59
CA ILE A 43 9.12 -1.58 3.43
C ILE A 43 9.30 -2.25 2.07
N GLN A 44 8.40 -3.15 1.72
CA GLN A 44 8.43 -3.87 0.45
C GLN A 44 8.44 -2.92 -0.74
N ALA A 45 7.60 -1.89 -0.70
CA ALA A 45 7.49 -0.91 -1.78
C ALA A 45 8.74 -0.04 -1.91
N LEU A 46 9.25 0.49 -0.80
CA LEU A 46 10.38 1.41 -0.81
C LEU A 46 11.69 0.74 -1.24
N ASP A 47 11.91 -0.49 -0.79
CA ASP A 47 13.16 -1.21 -1.11
C ASP A 47 13.03 -2.12 -2.35
N GLY A 48 11.91 -2.02 -3.07
CA GLY A 48 11.69 -2.79 -4.31
C GLY A 48 11.75 -4.31 -4.09
N ILE A 49 11.38 -4.79 -2.91
CA ILE A 49 11.40 -6.23 -2.61
C ILE A 49 10.24 -6.91 -3.31
N LYS A 50 10.54 -7.92 -4.13
CA LYS A 50 9.54 -8.55 -5.03
C LYS A 50 8.54 -9.48 -4.36
N SER A 51 8.70 -9.81 -3.06
CA SER A 51 7.73 -10.69 -2.41
C SER A 51 7.65 -10.44 -0.90
N MET A 52 6.45 -10.62 -0.34
CA MET A 52 6.20 -10.51 1.10
C MET A 52 6.98 -11.55 1.90
N ARG A 53 7.21 -12.75 1.34
CA ARG A 53 8.08 -13.77 1.94
C ARG A 53 9.49 -13.23 2.13
N LYS A 54 10.10 -12.67 1.07
CA LYS A 54 11.45 -12.09 1.13
C LYS A 54 11.50 -10.89 2.08
N THR A 55 10.45 -10.08 2.12
CA THR A 55 10.34 -8.98 3.08
C THR A 55 10.40 -9.50 4.52
N CYS A 56 9.59 -10.50 4.85
CA CYS A 56 9.60 -11.11 6.18
C CYS A 56 10.93 -11.80 6.54
N GLU A 57 11.60 -12.41 5.56
CA GLU A 57 12.94 -13.01 5.75
C GLU A 57 13.99 -11.94 6.07
N LYS A 58 13.98 -10.82 5.33
CA LYS A 58 14.89 -9.69 5.60
C LYS A 58 14.66 -9.09 6.99
N ILE A 59 13.40 -8.90 7.40
CA ILE A 59 13.06 -8.34 8.71
C ILE A 59 13.65 -9.17 9.86
N LYS A 60 13.81 -10.48 9.71
CA LYS A 60 14.41 -11.33 10.76
C LYS A 60 15.82 -10.89 11.15
N VAL A 61 16.58 -10.43 10.18
CA VAL A 61 18.01 -10.14 10.34
C VAL A 61 18.38 -8.66 10.25
N ASP A 62 17.47 -7.82 9.75
CA ASP A 62 17.72 -6.41 9.54
C ASP A 62 17.26 -5.57 10.74
N ALA A 63 18.22 -4.92 11.38
CA ALA A 63 17.98 -4.10 12.56
C ALA A 63 17.13 -2.85 12.27
N GLU A 64 17.28 -2.27 11.08
CA GLU A 64 16.55 -1.07 10.69
C GLU A 64 15.07 -1.37 10.44
N TYR A 65 14.77 -2.47 9.76
CA TYR A 65 13.38 -2.90 9.57
C TYR A 65 12.71 -3.27 10.89
N ARG A 66 13.42 -3.99 11.76
CA ARG A 66 12.90 -4.33 13.09
C ARG A 66 12.59 -3.08 13.89
N TRP A 67 13.51 -2.12 13.88
CA TRP A 67 13.31 -0.83 14.54
C TRP A 67 12.09 -0.10 13.99
N PHE A 68 11.96 -0.01 12.65
CA PHE A 68 10.85 0.68 12.01
C PHE A 68 9.48 0.02 12.30
N LEU A 69 9.47 -1.31 12.47
CA LEU A 69 8.28 -2.09 12.84
C LEU A 69 8.05 -2.14 14.36
N ASN A 70 8.94 -1.56 15.15
CA ASN A 70 8.92 -1.65 16.61
C ASN A 70 8.93 -3.10 17.13
N ILE A 71 9.71 -4.00 16.48
CA ILE A 71 9.88 -5.41 16.85
C ILE A 71 11.27 -5.60 17.44
N PRO A 72 11.44 -5.72 18.77
CA PRO A 72 12.74 -5.93 19.40
C PRO A 72 13.41 -7.24 18.94
N PHE A 73 14.74 -7.30 19.02
CA PHE A 73 15.46 -8.57 18.85
C PHE A 73 15.03 -9.58 19.92
N GLY A 74 14.91 -10.84 19.52
CA GLY A 74 14.40 -11.91 20.39
C GLY A 74 12.88 -12.14 20.29
N TYR A 75 12.13 -11.24 19.63
CA TYR A 75 10.72 -11.43 19.36
C TYR A 75 10.49 -11.96 17.92
N ASP A 76 9.43 -12.75 17.78
CA ASP A 76 9.03 -13.28 16.48
C ASP A 76 8.63 -12.18 15.51
N THR A 77 9.04 -12.35 14.26
CA THR A 77 8.64 -11.48 13.16
C THR A 77 7.39 -12.03 12.48
N PRO A 78 6.58 -11.15 11.85
CA PRO A 78 5.39 -11.60 11.14
C PRO A 78 5.71 -12.67 10.08
N HIS A 79 4.88 -13.69 10.00
CA HIS A 79 4.96 -14.67 8.92
C HIS A 79 4.27 -14.10 7.66
N PHE A 80 4.85 -14.31 6.48
CA PHE A 80 4.32 -13.76 5.23
C PHE A 80 2.85 -14.13 4.97
N SER A 81 2.41 -15.34 5.33
CA SER A 81 1.01 -15.74 5.17
C SER A 81 0.04 -15.00 6.08
N THR A 82 0.54 -14.35 7.14
CA THR A 82 -0.28 -13.53 8.03
C THR A 82 -0.81 -12.31 7.29
N PHE A 83 0.03 -11.67 6.47
CA PHE A 83 -0.40 -10.56 5.64
C PHE A 83 -1.51 -10.99 4.66
N SER A 84 -1.28 -12.01 3.85
CA SER A 84 -2.24 -12.45 2.84
C SER A 84 -3.59 -12.89 3.43
N LYS A 85 -3.57 -13.55 4.60
CA LYS A 85 -4.79 -13.93 5.30
C LYS A 85 -5.57 -12.72 5.84
N ASN A 86 -4.87 -11.71 6.38
CA ASN A 86 -5.52 -10.48 6.84
C ASN A 86 -6.05 -9.67 5.67
N TYR A 87 -5.29 -9.58 4.57
CA TYR A 87 -5.72 -8.91 3.35
C TYR A 87 -7.04 -9.51 2.84
N GLU A 88 -7.08 -10.83 2.61
CA GLU A 88 -8.28 -11.50 2.13
C GLU A 88 -9.49 -11.33 3.04
N ARG A 89 -9.30 -11.40 4.36
CA ARG A 89 -10.40 -11.41 5.31
C ARG A 89 -10.95 -10.02 5.64
N ARG A 90 -10.15 -8.97 5.50
CA ARG A 90 -10.48 -7.64 6.02
C ARG A 90 -10.36 -6.53 4.99
N PHE A 91 -9.37 -6.57 4.10
CA PHE A 91 -9.02 -5.39 3.31
C PHE A 91 -9.42 -5.47 1.85
N LYS A 92 -9.56 -6.66 1.26
CA LYS A 92 -9.81 -6.84 -0.18
C LYS A 92 -11.10 -6.19 -0.67
N ASP A 93 -12.13 -6.19 0.17
CA ASP A 93 -13.47 -5.69 -0.17
C ASP A 93 -13.71 -4.26 0.40
N SER A 94 -12.63 -3.50 0.63
CA SER A 94 -12.69 -2.16 1.20
C SER A 94 -11.66 -1.24 0.54
N ASP A 95 -11.89 0.06 0.59
CA ASP A 95 -10.97 1.10 0.10
C ASP A 95 -9.87 1.46 1.12
N VAL A 96 -9.78 0.71 2.21
CA VAL A 96 -8.85 1.01 3.32
C VAL A 96 -7.40 1.01 2.85
N PHE A 97 -7.03 0.09 1.96
CA PHE A 97 -5.67 0.02 1.43
C PHE A 97 -5.30 1.31 0.67
N GLU A 98 -6.18 1.74 -0.22
CA GLU A 98 -6.02 2.97 -1.01
C GLU A 98 -6.02 4.20 -0.11
N ASN A 99 -6.94 4.30 0.84
CA ASN A 99 -7.03 5.42 1.78
C ASN A 99 -5.76 5.57 2.60
N ILE A 100 -5.22 4.46 3.11
CA ILE A 100 -3.95 4.47 3.86
C ILE A 100 -2.79 4.91 2.97
N PHE A 101 -2.71 4.37 1.74
CA PHE A 101 -1.66 4.76 0.80
C PHE A 101 -1.73 6.26 0.47
N ILE A 102 -2.91 6.77 0.14
CA ILE A 102 -3.15 8.19 -0.17
C ILE A 102 -2.76 9.09 1.01
N ASN A 103 -3.14 8.70 2.23
CA ASN A 103 -2.80 9.46 3.43
C ASN A 103 -1.28 9.54 3.64
N ILE A 104 -0.57 8.41 3.52
CA ILE A 104 0.90 8.37 3.64
C ILE A 104 1.56 9.28 2.60
N VAL A 105 1.13 9.21 1.34
CA VAL A 105 1.67 10.05 0.26
C VAL A 105 1.41 11.53 0.54
N ASN A 106 0.22 11.89 0.98
CA ASN A 106 -0.13 13.28 1.33
C ASN A 106 0.73 13.82 2.47
N GLN A 107 0.98 13.01 3.51
CA GLN A 107 1.91 13.38 4.58
C GLN A 107 3.33 13.57 4.04
N ALA A 108 3.81 12.66 3.18
CA ALA A 108 5.13 12.74 2.60
C ALA A 108 5.33 14.02 1.77
N ILE A 109 4.32 14.42 1.00
CA ILE A 109 4.34 15.67 0.23
C ILE A 109 4.33 16.89 1.16
N LYS A 110 3.46 16.89 2.17
CA LYS A 110 3.38 17.98 3.17
C LYS A 110 4.74 18.24 3.82
N HIS A 111 5.54 17.20 4.01
CA HIS A 111 6.86 17.28 4.61
C HIS A 111 8.01 17.35 3.60
N ASN A 112 7.72 17.57 2.31
CA ASN A 112 8.71 17.63 1.22
C ASN A 112 9.63 16.38 1.14
N LEU A 113 9.11 15.21 1.50
CA LEU A 113 9.84 13.94 1.36
C LEU A 113 9.76 13.40 -0.07
N VAL A 114 8.68 13.74 -0.77
CA VAL A 114 8.46 13.41 -2.19
C VAL A 114 7.98 14.67 -2.92
N ASP A 115 8.35 14.76 -4.21
CA ASP A 115 7.83 15.79 -5.08
C ASP A 115 6.43 15.39 -5.57
N GLY A 116 5.41 16.15 -5.17
CA GLY A 116 4.03 15.92 -5.58
C GLY A 116 3.72 16.34 -7.02
N THR A 117 4.68 16.88 -7.77
CA THR A 117 4.46 17.37 -9.14
C THR A 117 4.74 16.33 -10.21
N THR A 118 5.48 15.27 -9.87
CA THR A 118 5.92 14.26 -10.84
C THR A 118 5.54 12.86 -10.37
N PHE A 119 4.72 12.16 -11.16
CA PHE A 119 4.34 10.77 -10.91
C PHE A 119 4.86 9.88 -12.03
N TYR A 120 5.45 8.76 -11.65
CA TYR A 120 5.88 7.71 -12.58
C TYR A 120 4.87 6.56 -12.49
N THR A 121 4.09 6.37 -13.53
CA THR A 121 3.29 5.17 -13.71
C THR A 121 3.80 4.44 -14.94
N ASP A 122 4.23 3.21 -14.74
CA ASP A 122 4.58 2.23 -15.77
C ASP A 122 4.87 2.82 -17.17
N SER A 123 6.13 3.20 -17.42
CA SER A 123 6.67 3.74 -18.69
C SER A 123 6.13 5.06 -19.23
N THR A 124 5.21 5.75 -18.59
CA THR A 124 4.71 7.06 -19.04
C THR A 124 5.04 8.17 -18.04
N HIS A 125 5.85 9.13 -18.48
CA HIS A 125 6.11 10.38 -17.76
C HIS A 125 4.84 11.26 -17.81
N LYS A 126 4.11 11.37 -16.69
CA LYS A 126 3.06 12.37 -16.56
C LYS A 126 3.53 13.50 -15.64
N LYS A 127 3.77 14.67 -16.20
CA LYS A 127 3.91 15.88 -15.40
C LYS A 127 2.51 16.29 -14.89
N ALA A 128 2.32 16.27 -13.59
CA ALA A 128 1.13 16.83 -12.98
C ALA A 128 1.21 18.36 -13.10
N ASN A 129 0.44 18.92 -14.01
CA ASN A 129 0.25 20.38 -14.05
C ASN A 129 -0.60 20.76 -12.81
N ALA A 130 -0.25 21.85 -12.13
CA ALA A 130 -0.60 22.25 -10.77
C ALA A 130 -2.12 22.38 -10.42
N ASN A 131 -2.97 21.51 -10.93
CA ASN A 131 -4.39 21.47 -10.59
C ASN A 131 -4.62 20.39 -9.52
N LYS A 132 -5.07 20.80 -8.32
CA LYS A 132 -5.32 19.91 -7.16
C LYS A 132 -6.18 18.68 -7.49
N GLY A 133 -7.14 18.79 -8.43
CA GLY A 133 -7.98 17.66 -8.84
C GLY A 133 -7.23 16.59 -9.61
N LYS A 134 -6.34 16.97 -10.55
CA LYS A 134 -5.51 16.02 -11.30
C LYS A 134 -4.48 15.30 -10.42
N TYR A 135 -4.03 15.96 -9.36
CA TYR A 135 -3.12 15.41 -8.37
C TYR A 135 -3.76 14.26 -7.58
N SER A 136 -4.98 14.46 -7.06
CA SER A 136 -5.72 13.44 -6.32
C SER A 136 -5.98 12.19 -7.21
N ASP A 137 -6.43 12.40 -8.44
CA ASP A 137 -6.71 11.30 -9.38
C ASP A 137 -5.45 10.46 -9.69
N ASN A 138 -4.29 11.10 -9.79
CA ASN A 138 -3.04 10.38 -10.02
C ASN A 138 -2.60 9.53 -8.83
N ILE A 139 -2.76 10.02 -7.60
CA ILE A 139 -2.44 9.25 -6.40
C ILE A 139 -3.37 8.04 -6.27
N GLU A 140 -4.67 8.22 -6.53
CA GLU A 140 -5.64 7.13 -6.52
C GLU A 140 -5.29 6.04 -7.54
N GLN A 141 -4.89 6.42 -8.74
CA GLN A 141 -4.44 5.47 -9.77
C GLN A 141 -3.21 4.69 -9.33
N VAL A 142 -2.23 5.36 -8.71
CA VAL A 142 -1.03 4.69 -8.19
C VAL A 142 -1.38 3.74 -7.05
N ALA A 143 -2.30 4.14 -6.16
CA ALA A 143 -2.77 3.31 -5.06
C ALA A 143 -3.44 2.02 -5.58
N LYS A 144 -4.33 2.14 -6.58
CA LYS A 144 -4.99 1.00 -7.23
C LYS A 144 -3.99 0.05 -7.88
N LYS A 145 -3.06 0.56 -8.70
CA LYS A 145 -2.00 -0.27 -9.31
C LYS A 145 -1.15 -0.98 -8.27
N ARG A 146 -0.86 -0.33 -7.14
CA ARG A 146 -0.11 -0.96 -6.05
C ARG A 146 -0.90 -2.08 -5.39
N ARG A 147 -2.21 -1.92 -5.24
CA ARG A 147 -3.11 -2.96 -4.75
C ARG A 147 -3.14 -4.15 -5.71
N GLU A 148 -3.38 -3.93 -7.00
CA GLU A 148 -3.39 -4.96 -8.04
C GLU A 148 -2.07 -5.77 -8.04
N TRP A 149 -0.94 -5.07 -7.97
CA TRP A 149 0.35 -5.73 -7.87
C TRP A 149 0.49 -6.61 -6.62
N LEU A 150 -0.01 -6.15 -5.48
CA LEU A 150 0.01 -6.90 -4.22
C LEU A 150 -0.89 -8.15 -4.30
N GLU A 151 -2.06 -8.03 -4.90
CA GLU A 151 -3.01 -9.13 -5.11
C GLU A 151 -2.44 -10.20 -6.03
N GLU A 152 -1.77 -9.80 -7.09
CA GLU A 152 -1.09 -10.76 -7.98
C GLU A 152 0.08 -11.45 -7.27
N GLU A 153 0.86 -10.74 -6.46
CA GLU A 153 1.93 -11.35 -5.65
C GLU A 153 1.39 -12.39 -4.68
N ILE A 154 0.28 -12.08 -4.01
CA ILE A 154 -0.39 -13.03 -3.11
C ILE A 154 -0.80 -14.29 -3.88
N ASN A 155 -1.39 -14.14 -5.07
CA ASN A 155 -1.82 -15.26 -5.90
C ASN A 155 -0.64 -16.07 -6.46
N GLU A 156 0.45 -15.42 -6.87
CA GLU A 156 1.67 -16.12 -7.27
C GLU A 156 2.22 -17.01 -6.16
N GLU A 157 2.28 -16.48 -4.93
CA GLU A 157 2.77 -17.26 -3.78
C GLU A 157 1.84 -18.44 -3.48
N ARG A 158 0.53 -18.26 -3.68
CA ARG A 158 -0.45 -19.34 -3.53
C ARG A 158 -0.28 -20.42 -4.61
N ARG A 159 -0.07 -20.03 -5.87
CA ARG A 159 0.21 -20.96 -6.99
C ARG A 159 1.46 -21.81 -6.72
N LYS A 160 2.54 -21.19 -6.23
CA LYS A 160 3.78 -21.90 -5.87
C LYS A 160 3.58 -22.98 -4.79
N HIS A 161 2.52 -22.84 -3.99
CA HIS A 161 2.20 -23.79 -2.91
C HIS A 161 0.96 -24.64 -3.22
N ASN A 162 0.56 -24.75 -4.49
CA ASN A 162 -0.61 -25.50 -4.94
C ASN A 162 -1.91 -25.14 -4.19
N LYS A 163 -2.06 -23.87 -3.80
CA LYS A 163 -3.26 -23.35 -3.15
C LYS A 163 -4.12 -22.63 -4.17
N ARG A 164 -5.45 -22.73 -4.00
CA ARG A 164 -6.41 -22.00 -4.81
C ARG A 164 -6.13 -20.51 -4.74
N GLU A 165 -6.13 -19.84 -5.88
CA GLU A 165 -6.03 -18.39 -5.98
C GLU A 165 -7.24 -17.70 -5.35
N PHE A 166 -7.02 -16.50 -4.80
CA PHE A 166 -8.12 -15.63 -4.41
C PHE A 166 -8.69 -14.96 -5.65
N LYS A 167 -10.01 -14.85 -5.69
CA LYS A 167 -10.69 -14.02 -6.68
C LYS A 167 -10.80 -12.62 -6.09
N TYR A 168 -10.26 -11.66 -6.79
CA TYR A 168 -10.46 -10.25 -6.54
C TYR A 168 -11.47 -9.74 -7.58
N GLU A 169 -12.45 -8.96 -7.14
CA GLU A 169 -13.40 -8.34 -8.07
C GLU A 169 -12.68 -7.17 -8.74
N ASP A 170 -12.54 -7.25 -10.06
CA ASP A 170 -12.23 -6.08 -10.87
C ASP A 170 -13.45 -5.15 -10.78
N GLU A 171 -13.41 -4.15 -9.93
CA GLU A 171 -14.34 -3.04 -10.03
C GLU A 171 -14.08 -2.34 -11.37
N ILE A 172 -14.83 -2.72 -12.37
CA ILE A 172 -15.03 -1.92 -13.57
C ILE A 172 -15.80 -0.66 -13.12
N ILE A 173 -15.08 0.26 -12.51
CA ILE A 173 -15.63 1.60 -12.32
C ILE A 173 -15.60 2.25 -13.69
N ASN A 174 -16.74 2.22 -14.37
CA ASN A 174 -17.08 3.18 -15.41
C ASN A 174 -17.14 4.56 -14.74
N LYS A 175 -15.98 5.12 -14.42
CA LYS A 175 -15.88 6.56 -14.13
C LYS A 175 -16.03 7.26 -15.47
N ASP A 176 -17.11 8.02 -15.61
CA ASP A 176 -17.33 8.95 -16.71
C ASP A 176 -16.00 9.67 -17.02
N VAL A 177 -15.53 9.47 -18.24
CA VAL A 177 -14.32 10.11 -18.75
C VAL A 177 -14.57 11.62 -18.71
N ARG A 178 -14.04 12.31 -17.72
CA ARG A 178 -14.08 13.77 -17.69
C ARG A 178 -13.17 14.29 -18.80
N ILE A 179 -13.81 14.65 -19.90
CA ILE A 179 -13.15 15.33 -21.03
C ILE A 179 -12.67 16.69 -20.51
N SER A 180 -11.39 17.01 -20.74
CA SER A 180 -10.84 18.33 -20.45
C SER A 180 -11.58 19.36 -21.30
N THR A 181 -12.18 20.37 -20.67
CA THR A 181 -12.85 21.47 -21.38
C THR A 181 -11.87 22.36 -22.15
N THR A 182 -10.56 22.24 -21.91
CA THR A 182 -9.50 23.02 -22.55
C THR A 182 -8.80 22.31 -23.71
N ASP A 183 -8.91 21.00 -23.81
CA ASP A 183 -8.35 20.20 -24.89
C ASP A 183 -9.15 18.91 -25.07
N PRO A 184 -10.19 18.93 -25.92
CA PRO A 184 -11.07 17.77 -26.18
C PRO A 184 -10.36 16.61 -26.88
N GLU A 185 -9.20 16.86 -27.53
CA GLU A 185 -8.46 15.84 -28.28
C GLU A 185 -7.38 15.13 -27.43
N SER A 186 -7.12 15.59 -26.22
CA SER A 186 -6.25 14.85 -25.29
C SER A 186 -6.98 13.62 -24.75
N GLY A 187 -7.11 12.61 -25.60
CA GLY A 187 -7.63 11.31 -25.21
C GLY A 187 -6.75 10.68 -24.15
N TYR A 188 -7.39 10.20 -23.06
CA TYR A 188 -6.72 9.29 -22.13
C TYR A 188 -6.48 7.98 -22.88
N TYR A 189 -5.22 7.68 -23.19
CA TYR A 189 -4.85 6.35 -23.66
C TYR A 189 -4.98 5.37 -22.49
N HIS A 190 -5.80 4.35 -22.71
CA HIS A 190 -5.95 3.19 -21.82
C HIS A 190 -4.67 2.38 -21.76
#